data_8ca4b809d018a10fa9ee8e4aed6d3a39
#
_entry.id   8ca4b809d018a10fa9ee8e4aed6d3a39
#
_cell.length_a   1.000
_cell.length_b   1.000
_cell.length_c   1.000
_cell.angle_alpha   90.00
_cell.angle_beta   90.00
_cell.angle_gamma   90.00
#
_symmetry.space_group_name_H-M   'P 1'
#
loop_
_entity.id
_entity.type
_entity.pdbx_description
1 polymer ?
#
loop_
_entity_poly.entity_id
_entity_poly.type
_entity_poly.pdbx_seq_one_letter_code
_entity_poly.pdbx_strand_id
1 'polypeptide(L)'
;MKLSKIALEAEANALAALFNGGFMDYFDGTQPPSADFSVSTQTLGVTLVFGNPAFKPAVGGVLTANALITGVVTREIKVAWARCYKADHQTALVDLTVGVADSADIIMPTTHLVPGLQVPVSRFSFSIQNWKGPLT
;
A
#
# COMPACT_ATOMS: atom_id res chain seq x y z
N MET A 1 15.11 7.97 -20.81
CA MET A 1 15.35 6.52 -20.75
C MET A 1 14.01 5.80 -20.85
N LYS A 2 13.93 4.83 -21.73
CA LYS A 2 12.73 4.01 -21.85
C LYS A 2 13.11 2.55 -21.67
N LEU A 3 12.50 1.91 -20.69
CA LEU A 3 12.75 0.50 -20.43
C LEU A 3 11.90 -0.39 -21.33
N SER A 4 12.46 -1.54 -21.71
CA SER A 4 11.70 -2.58 -22.40
C SER A 4 10.64 -3.18 -21.46
N LYS A 5 9.67 -3.89 -22.01
CA LYS A 5 8.65 -4.60 -21.21
C LYS A 5 9.30 -5.59 -20.24
N ILE A 6 10.30 -6.33 -20.70
CA ILE A 6 11.01 -7.30 -19.85
C ILE A 6 11.72 -6.60 -18.69
N ALA A 7 12.35 -5.47 -18.94
CA ALA A 7 13.03 -4.70 -17.89
C ALA A 7 12.05 -4.14 -16.88
N LEU A 8 10.91 -3.61 -17.33
CA LEU A 8 9.84 -3.13 -16.44
C LEU A 8 9.27 -4.25 -15.58
N GLU A 9 9.03 -5.41 -16.16
CA GLU A 9 8.53 -6.57 -15.41
C GLU A 9 9.54 -7.05 -14.37
N ALA A 10 10.84 -7.05 -14.71
CA ALA A 10 11.89 -7.45 -13.77
C ALA A 10 11.97 -6.49 -12.58
N GLU A 11 11.90 -5.18 -12.82
CA GLU A 11 11.86 -4.18 -11.74
C GLU A 11 10.61 -4.35 -10.87
N ALA A 12 9.46 -4.50 -11.50
CA ALA A 12 8.19 -4.67 -10.79
C ALA A 12 8.21 -5.91 -9.91
N ASN A 13 8.68 -7.04 -10.44
CA ASN A 13 8.75 -8.29 -9.67
C ASN A 13 9.77 -8.20 -8.52
N ALA A 14 10.89 -7.52 -8.71
CA ALA A 14 11.85 -7.30 -7.65
C ALA A 14 11.27 -6.45 -6.51
N LEU A 15 10.55 -5.39 -6.84
CA LEU A 15 9.86 -4.57 -5.87
C LEU A 15 8.77 -5.39 -5.15
N ALA A 16 7.97 -6.14 -5.89
CA ALA A 16 6.89 -6.96 -5.34
C ALA A 16 7.38 -7.95 -4.29
N ALA A 17 8.55 -8.54 -4.49
CA ALA A 17 9.12 -9.49 -3.55
C ALA A 17 9.39 -8.88 -2.17
N LEU A 18 9.64 -7.58 -2.08
CA LEU A 18 9.85 -6.89 -0.81
C LEU A 18 8.60 -6.87 0.07
N PHE A 19 7.42 -7.01 -0.52
CA PHE A 19 6.13 -6.98 0.18
C PHE A 19 5.72 -8.35 0.73
N ASN A 20 6.37 -9.44 0.31
CA ASN A 20 5.96 -10.80 0.69
C ASN A 20 5.88 -10.96 2.21
N GLY A 21 4.70 -11.32 2.71
CA GLY A 21 4.46 -11.46 4.14
C GLY A 21 4.54 -10.15 4.92
N GLY A 22 4.57 -9.02 4.23
CA GLY A 22 4.66 -7.69 4.84
C GLY A 22 3.33 -7.18 5.36
N PHE A 23 3.28 -5.88 5.67
CA PHE A 23 2.14 -5.26 6.33
C PHE A 23 1.71 -3.99 5.62
N MET A 24 0.43 -3.68 5.71
CA MET A 24 -0.15 -2.42 5.27
C MET A 24 -0.89 -1.80 6.45
N ASP A 25 -0.35 -0.69 6.96
CA ASP A 25 -0.92 0.06 8.07
C ASP A 25 -1.71 1.26 7.55
N TYR A 26 -2.97 1.39 7.97
CA TYR A 26 -3.81 2.52 7.62
C TYR A 26 -3.76 3.57 8.72
N PHE A 27 -3.57 4.83 8.33
CA PHE A 27 -3.43 5.96 9.23
C PHE A 27 -4.41 7.08 8.89
N ASP A 28 -4.72 7.87 9.92
CA ASP A 28 -5.37 9.17 9.76
C ASP A 28 -4.34 10.28 9.49
N GLY A 29 -4.81 11.52 9.39
CA GLY A 29 -3.96 12.70 9.35
C GLY A 29 -3.25 12.89 8.02
N THR A 30 -2.13 13.60 8.08
CA THR A 30 -1.38 13.99 6.89
C THR A 30 -0.34 12.94 6.53
N GLN A 31 -0.38 12.52 5.27
CA GLN A 31 0.65 11.63 4.72
C GLN A 31 2.01 12.33 4.74
N PRO A 32 3.07 11.68 5.25
CA PRO A 32 4.43 12.24 5.18
C PRO A 32 4.90 12.45 3.73
N PRO A 33 5.94 13.27 3.52
CA PRO A 33 6.47 13.53 2.17
C PRO A 33 6.96 12.26 1.45
N SER A 34 7.46 11.27 2.20
CA SER A 34 7.85 9.97 1.67
C SER A 34 7.87 8.91 2.77
N ALA A 35 7.99 7.66 2.38
CA ALA A 35 8.08 6.54 3.31
C ALA A 35 9.36 6.54 4.16
N ASP A 36 10.33 7.38 3.84
CA ASP A 36 11.55 7.53 4.63
C ASP A 36 11.33 8.35 5.92
N PHE A 37 10.22 9.09 6.00
CA PHE A 37 9.88 9.88 7.17
C PHE A 37 9.11 9.03 8.18
N SER A 38 9.43 9.19 9.45
CA SER A 38 8.74 8.48 10.53
C SER A 38 7.28 8.93 10.65
N VAL A 39 6.41 8.00 11.03
CA VAL A 39 5.06 8.31 11.48
C VAL A 39 5.19 9.03 12.82
N SER A 40 4.50 10.17 12.98
CA SER A 40 4.63 11.02 14.17
C SER A 40 3.30 11.21 14.90
N THR A 41 2.44 12.09 14.38
CA THR A 41 1.16 12.46 15.00
C THR A 41 -0.01 11.64 14.48
N GLN A 42 0.17 10.91 13.38
CA GLN A 42 -0.87 10.12 12.75
C GLN A 42 -1.22 8.90 13.62
N THR A 43 -2.50 8.55 13.65
CA THR A 43 -3.00 7.43 14.43
C THR A 43 -3.20 6.22 13.55
N LEU A 44 -2.69 5.07 14.00
CA LEU A 44 -2.92 3.78 13.36
C LEU A 44 -4.37 3.34 13.54
N GLY A 45 -5.04 3.02 12.43
CA GLY A 45 -6.41 2.54 12.44
C GLY A 45 -6.51 1.02 12.38
N VAL A 46 -5.83 0.42 11.43
CA VAL A 46 -5.88 -1.02 11.20
C VAL A 46 -4.65 -1.47 10.43
N THR A 47 -4.23 -2.71 10.66
CA THR A 47 -3.13 -3.35 9.94
C THR A 47 -3.66 -4.52 9.12
N LEU A 48 -3.29 -4.57 7.85
CA LEU A 48 -3.53 -5.69 6.96
C LEU A 48 -2.21 -6.41 6.69
N VAL A 49 -2.28 -7.70 6.39
CA VAL A 49 -1.08 -8.52 6.14
C VAL A 49 -1.08 -8.97 4.68
N PHE A 50 0.03 -8.74 4.00
CA PHE A 50 0.24 -9.24 2.65
C PHE A 50 0.42 -10.75 2.65
N GLY A 51 -0.08 -11.41 1.60
CA GLY A 51 0.20 -12.81 1.35
C GLY A 51 1.67 -13.04 0.98
N ASN A 52 2.00 -14.29 0.78
CA ASN A 52 3.29 -14.68 0.23
C ASN A 52 3.05 -15.72 -0.87
N PRO A 53 3.10 -15.32 -2.15
CA PRO A 53 3.52 -14.02 -2.69
C PRO A 53 2.47 -12.92 -2.45
N ALA A 54 2.96 -11.70 -2.23
CA ALA A 54 2.09 -10.53 -2.02
C ALA A 54 1.38 -10.09 -3.31
N PHE A 55 2.04 -10.24 -4.44
CA PHE A 55 1.55 -9.82 -5.75
C PHE A 55 1.59 -10.96 -6.75
N LYS A 56 0.70 -10.89 -7.73
CA LYS A 56 0.77 -11.70 -8.92
C LYS A 56 1.98 -11.28 -9.76
N PRO A 57 2.49 -12.14 -10.66
CA PRO A 57 3.56 -11.74 -11.57
C PRO A 57 3.20 -10.45 -12.31
N ALA A 58 4.18 -9.54 -12.43
CA ALA A 58 3.95 -8.26 -13.09
C ALA A 58 3.61 -8.44 -14.57
N VAL A 59 2.72 -7.60 -15.07
CA VAL A 59 2.35 -7.55 -16.48
C VAL A 59 2.51 -6.10 -16.94
N GLY A 60 3.45 -5.84 -17.85
CA GLY A 60 3.69 -4.50 -18.37
C GLY A 60 4.06 -3.47 -17.30
N GLY A 61 4.76 -3.88 -16.26
CA GLY A 61 5.10 -3.01 -15.13
C GLY A 61 3.99 -2.82 -14.11
N VAL A 62 2.84 -3.48 -14.29
CA VAL A 62 1.71 -3.40 -13.37
C VAL A 62 1.74 -4.56 -12.39
N LEU A 63 1.65 -4.23 -11.10
CA LEU A 63 1.55 -5.18 -10.00
C LEU A 63 0.10 -5.21 -9.50
N THR A 64 -0.45 -6.41 -9.38
CA THR A 64 -1.78 -6.63 -8.80
C THR A 64 -1.65 -7.50 -7.56
N ALA A 65 -2.12 -7.01 -6.43
CA ALA A 65 -2.00 -7.72 -5.17
C ALA A 65 -2.85 -8.98 -5.13
N ASN A 66 -2.31 -10.01 -4.51
CA ASN A 66 -3.11 -11.13 -4.02
C ASN A 66 -3.92 -10.68 -2.80
N ALA A 67 -4.91 -11.48 -2.39
CA ALA A 67 -5.74 -11.14 -1.26
C ALA A 67 -4.90 -10.87 0.00
N LEU A 68 -5.19 -9.75 0.68
CA LEU A 68 -4.58 -9.42 1.96
C LEU A 68 -5.42 -10.01 3.09
N ILE A 69 -4.75 -10.37 4.18
CA ILE A 69 -5.44 -10.77 5.41
C ILE A 69 -5.86 -9.49 6.11
N THR A 70 -7.16 -9.33 6.32
CA THR A 70 -7.72 -8.12 6.92
C THR A 70 -7.58 -8.15 8.45
N GLY A 71 -7.27 -6.99 9.02
CA GLY A 71 -7.35 -6.78 10.44
C GLY A 71 -8.72 -6.24 10.86
N VAL A 72 -8.96 -6.25 12.17
CA VAL A 72 -10.18 -5.68 12.75
C VAL A 72 -9.87 -4.28 13.27
N VAL A 73 -10.72 -3.33 12.93
CA VAL A 73 -10.62 -1.95 13.42
C VAL A 73 -10.90 -1.92 14.91
N THR A 74 -9.99 -1.30 15.68
CA THR A 74 -10.10 -1.26 17.15
C THR A 74 -10.58 0.09 17.69
N ARG A 75 -10.61 1.12 16.84
CA ARG A 75 -11.05 2.46 17.22
C ARG A 75 -11.73 3.14 16.04
N GLU A 76 -12.61 4.11 16.35
CA GLU A 76 -13.18 4.95 15.31
C GLU A 76 -12.09 5.85 14.72
N ILE A 77 -11.95 5.85 13.40
CA ILE A 77 -10.89 6.58 12.70
C ILE A 77 -11.32 6.92 11.28
N LYS A 78 -10.86 8.07 10.81
CA LYS A 78 -10.99 8.43 9.40
C LYS A 78 -9.63 8.27 8.72
N VAL A 79 -9.46 7.19 7.98
CA VAL A 79 -8.19 6.89 7.30
C VAL A 79 -7.99 7.80 6.09
N ALA A 80 -6.77 8.22 5.89
CA ALA A 80 -6.39 9.10 4.79
C ALA A 80 -5.24 8.56 3.95
N TRP A 81 -4.40 7.70 4.53
CA TRP A 81 -3.24 7.14 3.84
C TRP A 81 -2.83 5.81 4.47
N ALA A 82 -1.98 5.08 3.78
CA ALA A 82 -1.47 3.81 4.26
C ALA A 82 0.03 3.72 4.00
N ARG A 83 0.73 2.98 4.85
CA ARG A 83 2.16 2.67 4.66
C ARG A 83 2.34 1.17 4.59
N CYS A 84 3.08 0.74 3.58
CA CYS A 84 3.44 -0.67 3.42
C CYS A 84 4.84 -0.92 3.96
N TYR A 85 5.00 -2.06 4.61
CA TYR A 85 6.23 -2.48 5.25
C TYR A 85 6.65 -3.86 4.77
N LYS A 86 7.95 -4.15 4.87
CA LYS A 86 8.45 -5.51 4.77
C LYS A 86 7.92 -6.38 5.90
N ALA A 87 8.23 -7.69 5.85
CA ALA A 87 7.79 -8.64 6.87
C ALA A 87 8.31 -8.34 8.29
N ASP A 88 9.31 -7.47 8.44
CA ASP A 88 9.79 -7.01 9.75
C ASP A 88 8.85 -5.97 10.40
N HIS A 89 7.86 -5.46 9.66
CA HIS A 89 6.93 -4.39 10.08
C HIS A 89 7.64 -3.11 10.51
N GLN A 90 8.87 -2.89 10.06
CA GLN A 90 9.69 -1.72 10.39
C GLN A 90 10.26 -1.04 9.15
N THR A 91 10.67 -1.80 8.16
CA THR A 91 11.23 -1.26 6.93
C THR A 91 10.10 -0.80 6.02
N ALA A 92 9.88 0.51 5.95
CA ALA A 92 8.85 1.11 5.11
C ALA A 92 9.23 1.02 3.63
N LEU A 93 8.25 0.70 2.79
CA LEU A 93 8.45 0.55 1.35
C LEU A 93 7.79 1.66 0.55
N VAL A 94 6.54 2.00 0.87
CA VAL A 94 5.77 2.99 0.11
C VAL A 94 4.64 3.54 0.96
N ASP A 95 4.32 4.82 0.74
CA ASP A 95 3.12 5.47 1.26
C ASP A 95 2.11 5.64 0.13
N LEU A 96 0.86 5.35 0.43
CA LEU A 96 -0.23 5.36 -0.54
C LEU A 96 -1.38 6.22 -0.03
N THR A 97 -2.03 6.95 -0.93
CA THR A 97 -3.27 7.67 -0.60
C THR A 97 -4.43 6.69 -0.49
N VAL A 98 -5.33 6.95 0.45
CA VAL A 98 -6.55 6.17 0.65
C VAL A 98 -7.74 7.09 0.51
N GLY A 99 -8.73 6.69 -0.25
CA GLY A 99 -9.93 7.48 -0.46
C GLY A 99 -11.06 6.71 -1.12
N VAL A 100 -12.17 7.39 -1.36
CA VAL A 100 -13.35 6.83 -2.03
C VAL A 100 -13.38 7.15 -3.52
N ALA A 101 -12.54 8.07 -3.97
CA ALA A 101 -12.47 8.51 -5.36
C ALA A 101 -11.36 7.77 -6.12
N ASP A 102 -11.50 7.70 -7.45
CA ASP A 102 -10.55 7.03 -8.34
C ASP A 102 -9.14 7.63 -8.32
N SER A 103 -9.00 8.85 -7.80
CA SER A 103 -7.70 9.52 -7.66
C SER A 103 -6.83 8.94 -6.54
N ALA A 104 -7.41 8.18 -5.62
CA ALA A 104 -6.66 7.54 -4.54
C ALA A 104 -5.94 6.29 -5.03
N ASP A 105 -4.79 6.00 -4.45
CA ASP A 105 -4.04 4.77 -4.74
C ASP A 105 -4.80 3.54 -4.26
N ILE A 106 -5.44 3.65 -3.10
CA ILE A 106 -6.31 2.61 -2.54
C ILE A 106 -7.72 3.17 -2.47
N ILE A 107 -8.65 2.51 -3.14
CA ILE A 107 -10.05 2.93 -3.17
C ILE A 107 -10.83 2.06 -2.19
N MET A 108 -11.56 2.72 -1.29
CA MET A 108 -12.39 2.06 -0.28
C MET A 108 -13.84 2.54 -0.41
N PRO A 109 -14.82 1.70 -0.02
CA PRO A 109 -16.23 2.14 0.01
C PRO A 109 -16.45 3.29 0.98
N THR A 110 -15.71 3.33 2.07
CA THR A 110 -15.71 4.41 3.04
C THR A 110 -14.35 4.53 3.70
N THR A 111 -13.95 5.74 4.06
CA THR A 111 -12.73 6.00 4.84
C THR A 111 -13.02 6.13 6.34
N HIS A 112 -14.30 6.22 6.73
CA HIS A 112 -14.72 6.26 8.12
C HIS A 112 -14.86 4.84 8.66
N LEU A 113 -13.93 4.42 9.50
CA LEU A 113 -13.87 3.08 10.06
C LEU A 113 -14.33 3.10 11.52
N VAL A 114 -15.09 2.08 11.90
CA VAL A 114 -15.62 1.92 13.28
C VAL A 114 -15.13 0.61 13.87
N PRO A 115 -15.04 0.51 15.21
CA PRO A 115 -14.58 -0.71 15.88
C PRO A 115 -15.38 -1.95 15.46
N GLY A 116 -14.68 -3.05 15.24
CA GLY A 116 -15.26 -4.32 14.82
C GLY A 116 -15.37 -4.49 13.30
N LEU A 117 -15.19 -3.42 12.54
CA LEU A 117 -15.22 -3.50 11.08
C LEU A 117 -13.98 -4.22 10.55
N GLN A 118 -14.19 -5.15 9.62
CA GLN A 118 -13.10 -5.70 8.81
C GLN A 118 -12.93 -4.84 7.56
N VAL A 119 -11.70 -4.44 7.29
CA VAL A 119 -11.41 -3.56 6.16
C VAL A 119 -11.28 -4.37 4.87
N PRO A 120 -12.22 -4.24 3.93
CA PRO A 120 -12.06 -4.87 2.63
C PRO A 120 -11.09 -4.06 1.79
N VAL A 121 -10.10 -4.70 1.19
CA VAL A 121 -9.35 -4.13 0.08
C VAL A 121 -9.96 -4.70 -1.19
N SER A 122 -10.79 -3.89 -1.83
CA SER A 122 -11.48 -4.32 -3.05
C SER A 122 -10.49 -4.55 -4.19
N ARG A 123 -9.45 -3.73 -4.24
CA ARG A 123 -8.46 -3.78 -5.30
C ARG A 123 -7.22 -2.99 -4.90
N PHE A 124 -6.07 -3.61 -5.07
CA PHE A 124 -4.79 -2.94 -4.92
C PHE A 124 -3.92 -3.29 -6.12
N SER A 125 -3.61 -2.29 -6.93
CA SER A 125 -2.64 -2.44 -8.02
C SER A 125 -1.92 -1.12 -8.22
N PHE A 126 -0.68 -1.17 -8.67
CA PHE A 126 0.06 0.03 -9.05
C PHE A 126 1.03 -0.28 -10.19
N SER A 127 1.41 0.77 -10.91
CA SER A 127 2.33 0.67 -12.03
C SER A 127 3.62 1.40 -11.71
N ILE A 128 4.74 0.72 -11.86
CA ILE A 128 6.07 1.33 -11.71
C ILE A 128 6.29 2.39 -12.77
N GLN A 129 5.72 2.19 -13.94
CA GLN A 129 5.87 3.10 -15.09
C GLN A 129 5.33 4.50 -14.79
N ASN A 130 4.34 4.61 -13.92
CA ASN A 130 3.72 5.88 -13.55
C ASN A 130 4.30 6.45 -12.25
N TRP A 131 5.28 5.76 -11.67
CA TRP A 131 5.86 6.26 -10.44
C TRP A 131 6.73 7.47 -10.71
N LYS A 132 6.30 8.60 -10.13
CA LYS A 132 7.00 9.87 -10.19
C LYS A 132 7.61 10.19 -8.83
N GLY A 133 8.37 9.25 -8.32
CA GLY A 133 9.10 9.46 -7.08
C GLY A 133 10.07 10.64 -7.19
N PRO A 134 10.66 11.09 -6.06
CA PRO A 134 11.57 12.23 -6.05
C PRO A 134 12.85 11.89 -6.80
N LEU A 135 12.82 12.05 -8.11
CA LEU A 135 13.93 11.77 -9.02
C LEU A 135 14.86 12.97 -9.19
N THR A 136 15.02 13.73 -8.18
CA THR A 136 15.93 14.87 -8.30
C THR A 136 17.00 14.83 -7.26
#